data_9d6afe921c8c8929690caf4c1649b1e7
#
_entry.id   9d6afe921c8c8929690caf4c1649b1e7
#
_cell.length_a   1.000
_cell.length_b   1.000
_cell.length_c   1.000
_cell.angle_alpha   90.00
_cell.angle_beta   90.00
_cell.angle_gamma   90.00
#
_symmetry.space_group_name_H-M   'P 1'
#
loop_
_entity.id
_entity.type
_entity.pdbx_description
1 polymer ?
#
loop_
_entity_poly.entity_id
_entity_poly.type
_entity_poly.pdbx_seq_one_letter_code
_entity_poly.pdbx_strand_id
1 'polypeptide(L)'
;MTTDIDSGSAAHSPTEPLHIDGKDHLDDVVAEHDVVLVDFFADWCGPCKMLEPVLDDLAAETAATIAKVDVDQHQQLAGAYGVRGVPTLALFAGGEQVEQHTGALPADRLQTLVENYTE
;
A
#
# COMPACT_ATOMS: atom_id res chain seq x y z
N MET A 1 15.06 24.91 7.00
CA MET A 1 14.63 24.45 6.77
C MET A 1 14.41 24.10 6.51
N THR A 2 14.24 24.12 6.86
CA THR A 2 13.73 23.61 6.53
C THR A 2 13.20 23.12 6.35
N THR A 3 13.10 23.33 6.58
CA THR A 3 12.35 22.76 6.36
C THR A 3 11.83 22.29 6.14
N ASP A 4 11.66 22.54 6.34
CA ASP A 4 10.90 21.95 6.08
C ASP A 4 10.49 21.41 5.84
N ILE A 5 10.56 21.71 5.79
CA ILE A 5 10.13 21.09 5.62
C ILE A 5 9.70 20.48 5.60
N ASP A 6 9.42 20.61 5.89
CA ASP A 6 8.87 19.90 5.97
C ASP A 6 8.27 19.56 5.70
N SER A 7 8.33 19.75 6.15
CA SER A 7 7.37 19.56 6.06
C SER A 7 6.85 19.25 5.12
N GLY A 8 6.63 19.77 4.90
CA GLY A 8 5.95 19.50 3.65
C GLY A 8 6.19 18.18 3.06
N SER A 9 7.07 17.52 3.53
CA SER A 9 7.33 16.16 3.09
C SER A 9 6.10 15.27 3.22
N ALA A 10 5.20 15.58 4.15
CA ALA A 10 3.99 14.79 4.32
C ALA A 10 3.10 14.81 3.07
N ALA A 11 3.25 15.80 2.20
CA ALA A 11 2.47 15.89 0.98
C ALA A 11 3.02 15.02 -0.15
N HIS A 12 4.23 14.49 -0.01
CA HIS A 12 4.86 13.70 -1.05
C HIS A 12 4.59 12.23 -0.85
N SER A 13 4.22 11.54 -1.95
CA SER A 13 4.14 10.09 -1.94
C SER A 13 5.55 9.53 -2.12
N PRO A 14 5.92 8.52 -1.34
CA PRO A 14 7.18 7.83 -1.59
C PRO A 14 7.19 7.22 -2.98
N THR A 15 8.35 7.24 -3.62
CA THR A 15 8.51 6.67 -4.97
C THR A 15 8.87 5.20 -4.94
N GLU A 16 8.95 4.60 -3.76
CA GLU A 16 9.19 3.19 -3.56
C GLU A 16 8.19 2.66 -2.55
N PRO A 17 7.85 1.36 -2.64
CA PRO A 17 6.97 0.77 -1.62
C PRO A 17 7.59 0.88 -0.23
N LEU A 18 6.75 1.13 0.76
CA LEU A 18 7.15 1.18 2.16
C LEU A 18 6.92 -0.19 2.79
N HIS A 19 7.88 -0.66 3.58
CA HIS A 19 7.71 -1.90 4.34
C HIS A 19 7.17 -1.54 5.73
N ILE A 20 6.02 -2.12 6.06
CA ILE A 20 5.30 -1.75 7.28
C ILE A 20 5.85 -2.55 8.46
N ASP A 21 6.14 -1.86 9.55
CA ASP A 21 6.73 -2.45 10.75
C ASP A 21 5.70 -2.96 11.75
N GLY A 22 4.44 -2.62 11.57
CA GLY A 22 3.37 -3.03 12.47
C GLY A 22 2.17 -2.15 12.34
N LYS A 23 1.20 -2.34 13.26
CA LYS A 23 -0.08 -1.65 13.19
C LYS A 23 0.06 -0.13 13.27
N ASP A 24 0.84 0.36 14.23
CA ASP A 24 0.97 1.81 14.40
C ASP A 24 1.63 2.46 13.19
N HIS A 25 2.61 1.79 12.61
CA HIS A 25 3.26 2.29 11.40
C HIS A 25 2.26 2.36 10.24
N LEU A 26 1.45 1.32 10.06
CA LEU A 26 0.44 1.33 8.99
C LEU A 26 -0.59 2.43 9.23
N ASP A 27 -1.05 2.59 10.47
CA ASP A 27 -2.01 3.65 10.81
C ASP A 27 -1.44 5.03 10.47
N ASP A 28 -0.16 5.26 10.77
CA ASP A 28 0.49 6.52 10.47
C ASP A 28 0.57 6.77 8.96
N VAL A 29 0.96 5.74 8.21
CA VAL A 29 1.09 5.85 6.75
C VAL A 29 -0.28 6.18 6.13
N VAL A 30 -1.32 5.49 6.57
CA VAL A 30 -2.68 5.72 6.06
C VAL A 30 -3.15 7.14 6.42
N ALA A 31 -2.79 7.63 7.60
CA ALA A 31 -3.21 8.98 8.04
C ALA A 31 -2.45 10.08 7.30
N GLU A 32 -1.20 9.83 6.91
CA GLU A 32 -0.31 10.85 6.37
C GLU A 32 -0.38 11.00 4.86
N HIS A 33 -0.97 10.04 4.16
CA HIS A 33 -0.99 10.05 2.70
C HIS A 33 -2.43 9.95 2.19
N ASP A 34 -2.71 10.68 1.11
CA ASP A 34 -4.08 10.75 0.58
C ASP A 34 -4.59 9.43 0.06
N VAL A 35 -3.74 8.66 -0.62
CA VAL A 35 -4.12 7.37 -1.18
C VAL A 35 -3.02 6.37 -0.88
N VAL A 36 -3.39 5.25 -0.24
CA VAL A 36 -2.46 4.20 0.15
C VAL A 36 -2.98 2.86 -0.34
N LEU A 37 -2.17 2.17 -1.13
CA LEU A 37 -2.46 0.80 -1.53
C LEU A 37 -1.61 -0.12 -0.64
N VAL A 38 -2.28 -0.96 0.16
CA VAL A 38 -1.62 -1.88 1.06
C VAL A 38 -1.60 -3.26 0.42
N ASP A 39 -0.41 -3.84 0.31
CA ASP A 39 -0.20 -5.19 -0.21
C ASP A 39 0.15 -6.12 0.94
N PHE A 40 -0.79 -6.99 1.31
CA PHE A 40 -0.54 -8.05 2.27
C PHE A 40 0.03 -9.25 1.52
N PHE A 41 1.29 -9.57 1.77
CA PHE A 41 2.03 -10.54 0.98
C PHE A 41 2.73 -11.56 1.89
N ALA A 42 3.28 -12.62 1.26
CA ALA A 42 4.15 -13.57 1.93
C ALA A 42 5.34 -13.88 1.01
N ASP A 43 6.48 -14.18 1.61
CA ASP A 43 7.69 -14.47 0.82
C ASP A 43 7.57 -15.71 -0.05
N TRP A 44 6.76 -16.69 0.39
CA TRP A 44 6.59 -17.95 -0.33
C TRP A 44 5.54 -17.85 -1.44
N CYS A 45 4.91 -16.72 -1.61
CA CYS A 45 3.76 -16.55 -2.50
C CYS A 45 4.23 -16.14 -3.90
N GLY A 46 4.05 -17.02 -4.88
CA GLY A 46 4.44 -16.75 -6.28
C GLY A 46 3.73 -15.54 -6.87
N PRO A 47 2.38 -15.49 -6.81
CA PRO A 47 1.66 -14.31 -7.33
C PRO A 47 2.06 -13.00 -6.66
N CYS A 48 2.43 -13.04 -5.37
CA CYS A 48 2.93 -11.84 -4.68
C CYS A 48 4.22 -11.35 -5.32
N LYS A 49 5.12 -12.27 -5.68
CA LYS A 49 6.39 -11.92 -6.30
C LYS A 49 6.19 -11.33 -7.69
N MET A 50 5.23 -11.86 -8.44
CA MET A 50 4.92 -11.34 -9.76
C MET A 50 4.33 -9.93 -9.68
N LEU A 51 3.73 -9.60 -8.56
CA LEU A 51 3.12 -8.28 -8.35
C LEU A 51 4.17 -7.23 -7.98
N GLU A 52 5.33 -7.63 -7.47
CA GLU A 52 6.33 -6.67 -6.97
C GLU A 52 6.73 -5.61 -7.99
N PRO A 53 7.09 -5.97 -9.23
CA PRO A 53 7.45 -4.92 -10.19
C PRO A 53 6.29 -3.99 -10.52
N VAL A 54 5.07 -4.49 -10.50
CA VAL A 54 3.88 -3.66 -10.72
C VAL A 54 3.74 -2.63 -9.61
N LEU A 55 3.94 -3.06 -8.36
CA LEU A 55 3.85 -2.16 -7.21
C LEU A 55 4.98 -1.13 -7.21
N ASP A 56 6.18 -1.54 -7.62
CA ASP A 56 7.30 -0.62 -7.78
C ASP A 56 6.95 0.48 -8.79
N ASP A 57 6.38 0.09 -9.92
CA ASP A 57 5.99 1.04 -10.96
C ASP A 57 4.89 1.99 -10.48
N LEU A 58 3.90 1.47 -9.76
CA LEU A 58 2.83 2.30 -9.21
C LEU A 58 3.38 3.32 -8.23
N ALA A 59 4.33 2.91 -7.37
CA ALA A 59 4.93 3.83 -6.41
C ALA A 59 5.69 4.93 -7.12
N ALA A 60 6.40 4.60 -8.20
CA ALA A 60 7.23 5.56 -8.93
C ALA A 60 6.40 6.47 -9.84
N GLU A 61 5.28 5.97 -10.39
CA GLU A 61 4.59 6.63 -11.49
C GLU A 61 3.25 7.25 -11.11
N THR A 62 2.74 6.97 -9.91
CA THR A 62 1.46 7.54 -9.48
C THR A 62 1.62 8.31 -8.17
N ALA A 63 0.56 9.03 -7.79
CA ALA A 63 0.53 9.75 -6.52
C ALA A 63 0.18 8.85 -5.33
N ALA A 64 -0.07 7.56 -5.56
CA ALA A 64 -0.39 6.65 -4.47
C ALA A 64 0.86 6.22 -3.73
N THR A 65 0.71 6.04 -2.43
CA THR A 65 1.73 5.42 -1.58
C THR A 65 1.47 3.93 -1.53
N ILE A 66 2.51 3.14 -1.75
CA ILE A 66 2.41 1.68 -1.69
C ILE A 66 3.00 1.21 -0.37
N ALA A 67 2.22 0.45 0.40
CA ALA A 67 2.65 -0.09 1.69
C ALA A 67 2.58 -1.60 1.64
N LYS A 68 3.63 -2.28 2.10
CA LYS A 68 3.72 -3.74 2.06
C LYS A 68 3.73 -4.31 3.47
N VAL A 69 2.85 -5.28 3.71
CA VAL A 69 2.73 -5.95 5.00
C VAL A 69 3.01 -7.44 4.81
N ASP A 70 4.06 -7.94 5.46
CA ASP A 70 4.38 -9.38 5.46
C ASP A 70 3.43 -10.06 6.44
N VAL A 71 2.53 -10.92 5.93
CA VAL A 71 1.52 -11.54 6.78
C VAL A 71 2.10 -12.54 7.77
N ASP A 72 3.25 -13.12 7.46
CA ASP A 72 3.88 -14.07 8.38
C ASP A 72 4.51 -13.35 9.58
N GLN A 73 5.02 -12.13 9.36
CA GLN A 73 5.58 -11.33 10.43
C GLN A 73 4.53 -10.55 11.21
N HIS A 74 3.38 -10.26 10.58
CA HIS A 74 2.35 -9.42 11.17
C HIS A 74 0.99 -10.09 11.08
N GLN A 75 0.88 -11.27 11.69
CA GLN A 75 -0.32 -12.10 11.59
C GLN A 75 -1.55 -11.44 12.20
N GLN A 76 -1.39 -10.75 13.32
CA GLN A 76 -2.52 -10.08 13.96
C GLN A 76 -3.02 -8.92 13.10
N LEU A 77 -2.10 -8.18 12.50
CA LEU A 77 -2.45 -7.06 11.63
C LEU A 77 -3.22 -7.56 10.42
N ALA A 78 -2.72 -8.61 9.78
CA ALA A 78 -3.41 -9.20 8.63
C ALA A 78 -4.80 -9.69 9.02
N GLY A 79 -4.91 -10.34 10.19
CA GLY A 79 -6.20 -10.82 10.68
C GLY A 79 -7.17 -9.69 10.95
N ALA A 80 -6.69 -8.55 11.44
CA ALA A 80 -7.55 -7.40 11.72
C ALA A 80 -8.20 -6.85 10.45
N TYR A 81 -7.56 -7.03 9.29
CA TYR A 81 -8.12 -6.61 8.01
C TYR A 81 -8.83 -7.74 7.28
N GLY A 82 -9.00 -8.89 7.93
CA GLY A 82 -9.72 -10.01 7.33
C GLY A 82 -8.97 -10.70 6.22
N VAL A 83 -7.65 -10.61 6.21
CA VAL A 83 -6.82 -11.22 5.17
C VAL A 83 -6.81 -12.73 5.36
N ARG A 84 -7.26 -13.48 4.36
CA ARG A 84 -7.32 -14.93 4.39
C ARG A 84 -6.47 -15.59 3.32
N GLY A 85 -5.92 -14.82 2.43
CA GLY A 85 -5.08 -15.32 1.36
C GLY A 85 -4.17 -14.22 0.88
N VAL A 86 -3.12 -14.58 0.16
CA VAL A 86 -2.16 -13.62 -0.36
C VAL A 86 -2.02 -13.74 -1.87
N PRO A 87 -1.82 -12.62 -2.56
CA PRO A 87 -1.84 -11.28 -2.00
C PRO A 87 -3.26 -10.81 -1.70
N THR A 88 -3.41 -9.93 -0.74
CA THR A 88 -4.65 -9.17 -0.53
C THR A 88 -4.28 -7.70 -0.63
N LEU A 89 -5.05 -6.97 -1.42
CA LEU A 89 -4.82 -5.56 -1.69
C LEU A 89 -5.93 -4.75 -1.04
N ALA A 90 -5.55 -3.78 -0.20
CA ALA A 90 -6.51 -2.90 0.45
C ALA A 90 -6.17 -1.46 0.07
N LEU A 91 -7.16 -0.72 -0.39
CA LEU A 91 -6.96 0.66 -0.83
C LEU A 91 -7.60 1.61 0.18
N PHE A 92 -6.84 2.61 0.60
CA PHE A 92 -7.30 3.65 1.52
C PHE A 92 -7.26 5.00 0.80
N ALA A 93 -8.31 5.77 0.99
CA ALA A 93 -8.37 7.13 0.47
C ALA A 93 -8.91 8.04 1.57
N GLY A 94 -8.18 9.12 1.86
CA GLY A 94 -8.58 10.04 2.92
C GLY A 94 -8.64 9.40 4.29
N GLY A 95 -7.82 8.38 4.52
CA GLY A 95 -7.78 7.66 5.80
C GLY A 95 -8.81 6.56 5.94
N GLU A 96 -9.65 6.34 4.93
CA GLU A 96 -10.71 5.31 4.98
C GLU A 96 -10.43 4.21 3.97
N GLN A 97 -10.71 2.99 4.37
CA GLN A 97 -10.58 1.86 3.45
C GLN A 97 -11.74 1.89 2.45
N VAL A 98 -11.42 1.99 1.17
CA VAL A 98 -12.42 2.10 0.11
C VAL A 98 -12.54 0.85 -0.74
N GLU A 99 -11.50 0.01 -0.80
CA GLU A 99 -11.49 -1.21 -1.59
C GLU A 99 -10.70 -2.30 -0.89
N GLN A 100 -11.08 -3.55 -1.13
CA GLN A 100 -10.24 -4.70 -0.73
C GLN A 100 -10.45 -5.81 -1.75
N HIS A 101 -9.35 -6.41 -2.19
CA HIS A 101 -9.37 -7.44 -3.20
C HIS A 101 -8.38 -8.55 -2.84
N THR A 102 -8.84 -9.80 -2.84
CA THR A 102 -7.97 -10.95 -2.61
C THR A 102 -7.51 -11.50 -3.95
N GLY A 103 -6.22 -11.68 -4.10
CA GLY A 103 -5.61 -12.13 -5.33
C GLY A 103 -4.95 -11.00 -6.08
N ALA A 104 -4.08 -11.35 -7.04
CA ALA A 104 -3.38 -10.37 -7.84
C ALA A 104 -4.33 -9.79 -8.89
N LEU A 105 -4.15 -8.51 -9.18
CA LEU A 105 -4.84 -7.84 -10.27
C LEU A 105 -3.82 -7.49 -11.36
N PRO A 106 -4.23 -7.46 -12.63
CA PRO A 106 -3.34 -6.99 -13.70
C PRO A 106 -2.90 -5.55 -13.46
N ALA A 107 -1.72 -5.22 -13.97
CA ALA A 107 -1.12 -3.90 -13.76
C ALA A 107 -2.06 -2.76 -14.17
N ASP A 108 -2.72 -2.89 -15.33
CA ASP A 108 -3.60 -1.84 -15.82
C ASP A 108 -4.83 -1.66 -14.94
N ARG A 109 -5.32 -2.75 -14.34
CA ARG A 109 -6.46 -2.68 -13.42
C ARG A 109 -6.06 -1.98 -12.13
N LEU A 110 -4.88 -2.29 -11.60
CA LEU A 110 -4.37 -1.63 -10.40
C LEU A 110 -4.13 -0.15 -10.64
N GLN A 111 -3.56 0.19 -11.80
CA GLN A 111 -3.33 1.58 -12.13
C GLN A 111 -4.65 2.36 -12.19
N THR A 112 -5.64 1.82 -12.86
CA THR A 112 -6.96 2.44 -12.96
C THR A 112 -7.58 2.61 -11.58
N LEU A 113 -7.51 1.57 -10.76
CA LEU A 113 -8.08 1.60 -9.40
C LEU A 113 -7.44 2.71 -8.58
N VAL A 114 -6.13 2.79 -8.59
CA VAL A 114 -5.39 3.80 -7.84
C VAL A 114 -5.69 5.18 -8.36
N GLU A 115 -5.69 5.36 -9.69
CA GLU A 115 -5.90 6.66 -10.31
C GLU A 115 -7.31 7.21 -10.06
N ASN A 116 -8.29 6.34 -9.88
CA ASN A 116 -9.65 6.76 -9.55
C ASN A 116 -9.70 7.56 -8.24
N TYR A 117 -8.74 7.36 -7.36
CA TYR A 117 -8.72 8.02 -6.05
C TYR A 117 -7.63 9.07 -5.91
N THR A 118 -6.71 9.16 -6.87
CA THR A 118 -5.58 10.11 -6.77
C THR A 118 -5.84 11.44 -7.48
N GLU A 119 -7.03 11.65 -7.97
CA GLU A 119 -7.40 12.89 -8.64
C GLU A 119 -7.42 14.07 -7.69
#